data_ca98d8d6010e5c630ecb28299161a746
#
_entry.id   ca98d8d6010e5c630ecb28299161a746
#
_cell.length_a   1.000
_cell.length_b   1.000
_cell.length_c   1.000
_cell.angle_alpha   90.00
_cell.angle_beta   90.00
_cell.angle_gamma   90.00
#
_symmetry.space_group_name_H-M   'P 1'
#
loop_
_entity.id
_entity.type
_entity.pdbx_description
1 polymer ?
#
loop_
_entity_poly.entity_id
_entity_poly.type
_entity_poly.pdbx_seq_one_letter_code
_entity_poly.pdbx_strand_id
1 'polypeptide(L)'
;GDVPPGTPVHEMWIRLTIDEAFVIHAAEAVTDFSPYPATCPNITPQFDALVGKSIGPGWNRTIREIFGGLSGCTHLNEILGRLGTVAYQAVFPLRRKTGDEPPRKTAPRVLNTCHALDRSGPVVKQHYPEWYLEPGSDE
;
A
#
# COMPACT_ATOMS: atom_id res chain seq x y z
N GLY A 1 -2.19 -28.52 -16.83
CA GLY A 1 -0.91 -29.06 -17.29
C GLY A 1 0.23 -28.60 -16.40
N ASP A 2 1.34 -29.27 -16.42
CA ASP A 2 2.50 -28.88 -15.61
C ASP A 2 3.11 -27.59 -16.14
N VAL A 3 3.38 -26.65 -15.23
CA VAL A 3 4.08 -25.42 -15.55
C VAL A 3 5.58 -25.74 -15.59
N PRO A 4 6.29 -25.51 -16.71
CA PRO A 4 7.71 -25.79 -16.79
C PRO A 4 8.53 -25.00 -15.76
N PRO A 5 9.66 -25.53 -15.27
CA PRO A 5 10.57 -24.77 -14.42
C PRO A 5 11.00 -23.46 -15.07
N GLY A 6 10.97 -22.37 -14.29
CA GLY A 6 11.29 -21.02 -14.78
C GLY A 6 10.12 -20.24 -15.39
N THR A 7 8.95 -20.89 -15.58
CA THR A 7 7.73 -20.18 -16.00
C THR A 7 6.94 -19.75 -14.77
N PRO A 8 6.53 -18.47 -14.66
CA PRO A 8 5.68 -18.01 -13.56
C PRO A 8 4.33 -18.73 -13.55
N VAL A 9 3.86 -19.14 -12.39
CA VAL A 9 2.47 -19.61 -12.21
C VAL A 9 1.52 -18.43 -12.20
N HIS A 10 1.94 -17.35 -11.55
CA HIS A 10 1.25 -16.07 -11.56
C HIS A 10 2.26 -14.95 -11.76
N GLU A 11 1.94 -14.02 -12.65
CA GLU A 11 2.63 -12.73 -12.78
C GLU A 11 1.56 -11.67 -13.01
N MET A 12 1.41 -10.80 -12.04
CA MET A 12 0.34 -9.81 -12.00
C MET A 12 0.87 -8.52 -11.42
N TRP A 13 0.33 -7.39 -11.87
CA TRP A 13 0.66 -6.09 -11.30
C TRP A 13 -0.53 -5.15 -11.31
N ILE A 14 -0.46 -4.14 -10.45
CA ILE A 14 -1.42 -3.04 -10.38
C ILE A 14 -0.64 -1.72 -10.37
N ARG A 15 -1.11 -0.77 -11.16
CA ARG A 15 -0.66 0.61 -11.16
C ARG A 15 -1.80 1.50 -10.72
N LEU A 16 -1.56 2.31 -9.69
CA LEU A 16 -2.47 3.35 -9.23
C LEU A 16 -1.81 4.71 -9.42
N THR A 17 -2.53 5.66 -10.01
CA THR A 17 -2.17 7.08 -10.00
C THR A 17 -2.99 7.76 -8.92
N ILE A 18 -2.31 8.32 -7.92
CA ILE A 18 -2.94 8.97 -6.76
C ILE A 18 -2.41 10.39 -6.58
N ASP A 19 -3.22 11.22 -5.96
CA ASP A 19 -2.79 12.54 -5.50
C ASP A 19 -2.33 12.54 -4.03
N GLU A 20 -1.93 13.71 -3.53
CA GLU A 20 -1.52 13.89 -2.14
C GLU A 20 -2.67 13.73 -1.13
N ALA A 21 -3.92 13.79 -1.56
CA ALA A 21 -5.10 13.47 -0.76
C ALA A 21 -5.44 11.97 -0.79
N PHE A 22 -4.60 11.15 -1.44
CA PHE A 22 -4.79 9.71 -1.63
C PHE A 22 -6.02 9.35 -2.49
N VAL A 23 -6.52 10.27 -3.29
CA VAL A 23 -7.58 9.98 -4.26
C VAL A 23 -6.97 9.30 -5.48
N ILE A 24 -7.61 8.23 -5.95
CA ILE A 24 -7.18 7.47 -7.13
C ILE A 24 -7.74 8.14 -8.38
N HIS A 25 -6.87 8.56 -9.28
CA HIS A 25 -7.20 9.19 -10.56
C HIS A 25 -7.13 8.22 -11.73
N ALA A 26 -6.32 7.17 -11.62
CA ALA A 26 -6.27 6.07 -12.58
C ALA A 26 -5.89 4.76 -11.88
N ALA A 27 -6.42 3.66 -12.38
CA ALA A 27 -6.12 2.31 -11.92
C ALA A 27 -5.95 1.40 -13.12
N GLU A 28 -4.90 0.59 -13.12
CA GLU A 28 -4.62 -0.40 -14.14
C GLU A 28 -4.21 -1.69 -13.48
N ALA A 29 -4.78 -2.81 -13.90
CA ALA A 29 -4.39 -4.13 -13.46
C ALA A 29 -4.06 -5.01 -14.66
N VAL A 30 -3.05 -5.83 -14.54
CA VAL A 30 -2.62 -6.75 -15.59
C VAL A 30 -2.32 -8.12 -15.01
N THR A 31 -2.63 -9.14 -15.78
CA THR A 31 -2.32 -10.54 -15.50
C THR A 31 -1.52 -11.09 -16.68
N ASP A 32 -0.20 -11.10 -16.55
CA ASP A 32 0.71 -11.59 -17.58
C ASP A 32 0.76 -13.13 -17.59
N PHE A 33 0.79 -13.73 -16.39
CA PHE A 33 0.72 -15.17 -16.22
C PHE A 33 -0.33 -15.55 -15.18
N SER A 34 -1.10 -16.60 -15.50
CA SER A 34 -2.07 -17.18 -14.57
C SER A 34 -2.40 -18.62 -14.97
N PRO A 35 -2.89 -19.45 -14.02
CA PRO A 35 -3.30 -20.84 -14.32
C PRO A 35 -4.45 -20.94 -15.33
N TYR A 36 -5.25 -19.88 -15.46
CA TYR A 36 -6.43 -19.84 -16.35
C TYR A 36 -6.34 -18.65 -17.30
N PRO A 37 -5.46 -18.67 -18.31
CA PRO A 37 -5.14 -17.51 -19.17
C PRO A 37 -6.34 -17.01 -19.98
N ALA A 38 -7.32 -17.86 -20.25
CA ALA A 38 -8.55 -17.47 -20.96
C ALA A 38 -9.59 -16.79 -20.03
N THR A 39 -9.38 -16.82 -18.71
CA THR A 39 -10.39 -16.36 -17.72
C THR A 39 -9.83 -15.28 -16.81
N CYS A 40 -8.67 -15.50 -16.20
CA CYS A 40 -8.12 -14.61 -15.16
C CYS A 40 -7.92 -13.15 -15.65
N PRO A 41 -7.45 -12.88 -16.87
CA PRO A 41 -7.29 -11.50 -17.34
C PRO A 41 -8.60 -10.73 -17.50
N ASN A 42 -9.74 -11.42 -17.63
CA ASN A 42 -11.04 -10.77 -17.87
C ASN A 42 -11.53 -9.92 -16.68
N ILE A 43 -10.94 -10.09 -15.49
CA ILE A 43 -11.29 -9.30 -14.32
C ILE A 43 -10.61 -7.92 -14.30
N THR A 44 -9.51 -7.75 -15.05
CA THR A 44 -8.65 -6.56 -14.91
C THR A 44 -9.34 -5.24 -15.29
N PRO A 45 -10.27 -5.16 -16.28
CA PRO A 45 -10.98 -3.92 -16.57
C PRO A 45 -11.86 -3.42 -15.41
N GLN A 46 -12.27 -4.30 -14.49
CA GLN A 46 -13.08 -3.89 -13.34
C GLN A 46 -12.32 -2.99 -12.35
N PHE A 47 -11.00 -2.92 -12.45
CA PHE A 47 -10.17 -2.08 -11.57
C PHE A 47 -10.38 -0.59 -11.79
N ASP A 48 -10.99 -0.18 -12.90
CA ASP A 48 -11.46 1.20 -13.12
C ASP A 48 -12.45 1.66 -12.03
N ALA A 49 -13.15 0.73 -11.37
CA ALA A 49 -14.03 1.05 -10.24
C ALA A 49 -13.31 1.68 -9.02
N LEU A 50 -11.99 1.63 -9.00
CA LEU A 50 -11.16 2.31 -7.98
C LEU A 50 -11.04 3.83 -8.23
N VAL A 51 -11.27 4.30 -9.45
CA VAL A 51 -11.15 5.73 -9.78
C VAL A 51 -12.14 6.54 -8.94
N GLY A 52 -11.67 7.61 -8.34
CA GLY A 52 -12.43 8.45 -7.41
C GLY A 52 -12.52 7.90 -5.98
N LYS A 53 -12.02 6.70 -5.69
CA LYS A 53 -11.91 6.19 -4.31
C LYS A 53 -10.66 6.75 -3.65
N SER A 54 -10.68 6.79 -2.31
CA SER A 54 -9.56 7.26 -1.52
C SER A 54 -8.92 6.11 -0.74
N ILE A 55 -7.60 6.06 -0.74
CA ILE A 55 -6.83 5.11 0.08
C ILE A 55 -6.70 5.69 1.50
N GLY A 56 -7.25 4.98 2.49
CA GLY A 56 -7.23 5.45 3.87
C GLY A 56 -7.93 4.48 4.83
N PRO A 57 -8.41 4.96 5.97
CA PRO A 57 -9.19 4.14 6.88
C PRO A 57 -10.37 3.48 6.17
N GLY A 58 -10.49 2.17 6.28
CA GLY A 58 -11.52 1.40 5.58
C GLY A 58 -11.12 0.87 4.20
N TRP A 59 -9.89 1.12 3.72
CA TRP A 59 -9.41 0.68 2.41
C TRP A 59 -9.69 -0.80 2.13
N ASN A 60 -9.36 -1.69 3.06
CA ASN A 60 -9.65 -3.12 2.91
C ASN A 60 -11.14 -3.46 2.85
N ARG A 61 -12.01 -2.62 3.45
CA ARG A 61 -13.46 -2.77 3.31
C ARG A 61 -13.88 -2.39 1.89
N THR A 62 -13.41 -1.27 1.38
CA THR A 62 -13.66 -0.83 0.00
C THR A 62 -13.26 -1.90 -1.01
N ILE A 63 -12.08 -2.51 -0.85
CA ILE A 63 -11.64 -3.62 -1.72
C ILE A 63 -12.63 -4.78 -1.67
N ARG A 64 -13.05 -5.21 -0.48
CA ARG A 64 -14.02 -6.31 -0.35
C ARG A 64 -15.39 -5.99 -0.93
N GLU A 65 -15.84 -4.76 -0.81
CA GLU A 65 -17.13 -4.31 -1.36
C GLU A 65 -17.12 -4.30 -2.89
N ILE A 66 -16.02 -3.88 -3.52
CA ILE A 66 -15.91 -3.80 -4.98
C ILE A 66 -15.51 -5.14 -5.59
N PHE A 67 -14.52 -5.82 -5.01
CA PHE A 67 -13.85 -6.98 -5.61
C PHE A 67 -14.02 -8.27 -4.80
N GLY A 68 -15.01 -8.33 -3.93
CA GLY A 68 -15.28 -9.54 -3.13
C GLY A 68 -15.90 -10.65 -3.97
N GLY A 69 -15.57 -11.90 -3.63
CA GLY A 69 -16.14 -13.08 -4.28
C GLY A 69 -15.87 -13.15 -5.77
N LEU A 70 -16.92 -13.30 -6.58
CA LEU A 70 -16.84 -13.45 -8.03
C LEU A 70 -16.46 -12.15 -8.77
N SER A 71 -16.52 -11.02 -8.09
CA SER A 71 -16.20 -9.71 -8.68
C SER A 71 -14.73 -9.37 -8.62
N GLY A 72 -13.84 -10.26 -8.18
CA GLY A 72 -12.44 -10.00 -8.01
C GLY A 72 -11.53 -11.20 -8.23
N CYS A 73 -10.24 -10.93 -8.10
CA CYS A 73 -9.19 -11.94 -8.11
C CYS A 73 -8.49 -11.91 -6.74
N THR A 74 -8.37 -13.05 -6.08
CA THR A 74 -7.71 -13.17 -4.77
C THR A 74 -6.31 -12.56 -4.79
N HIS A 75 -5.51 -12.85 -5.82
CA HIS A 75 -4.14 -12.36 -5.94
C HIS A 75 -4.07 -10.84 -6.11
N LEU A 76 -4.89 -10.28 -7.01
CA LEU A 76 -4.94 -8.83 -7.22
C LEU A 76 -5.50 -8.10 -5.98
N ASN A 77 -6.46 -8.68 -5.27
CA ASN A 77 -7.00 -8.11 -4.03
C ASN A 77 -5.94 -8.03 -2.92
N GLU A 78 -5.08 -9.06 -2.80
CA GLU A 78 -3.95 -9.04 -1.85
C GLU A 78 -2.93 -7.94 -2.19
N ILE A 79 -2.64 -7.72 -3.48
CA ILE A 79 -1.80 -6.61 -3.94
C ILE A 79 -2.43 -5.28 -3.54
N LEU A 80 -3.72 -5.08 -3.83
CA LEU A 80 -4.45 -3.85 -3.47
C LEU A 80 -4.39 -3.55 -1.97
N GLY A 81 -4.55 -4.56 -1.14
CA GLY A 81 -4.45 -4.40 0.32
C GLY A 81 -3.10 -3.81 0.74
N ARG A 82 -2.01 -4.28 0.15
CA ARG A 82 -0.64 -3.81 0.43
C ARG A 82 -0.36 -2.43 -0.15
N LEU A 83 -0.97 -2.09 -1.28
CA LEU A 83 -0.79 -0.76 -1.90
C LEU A 83 -1.21 0.39 -0.99
N GLY A 84 -2.10 0.18 -0.01
CA GLY A 84 -2.42 1.20 1.00
C GLY A 84 -1.19 1.69 1.77
N THR A 85 -0.33 0.77 2.22
CA THR A 85 0.93 1.12 2.89
C THR A 85 1.92 1.78 1.91
N VAL A 86 2.04 1.25 0.69
CA VAL A 86 2.93 1.80 -0.35
C VAL A 86 2.52 3.23 -0.71
N ALA A 87 1.23 3.49 -0.90
CA ALA A 87 0.69 4.82 -1.17
C ALA A 87 1.07 5.82 -0.07
N TYR A 88 0.89 5.43 1.20
CA TYR A 88 1.28 6.27 2.33
C TYR A 88 2.78 6.59 2.31
N GLN A 89 3.62 5.58 2.10
CA GLN A 89 5.07 5.75 2.05
C GLN A 89 5.53 6.61 0.86
N ALA A 90 4.84 6.56 -0.27
CA ALA A 90 5.15 7.38 -1.45
C ALA A 90 4.76 8.85 -1.27
N VAL A 91 3.58 9.12 -0.68
CA VAL A 91 3.05 10.49 -0.53
C VAL A 91 3.68 11.23 0.66
N PHE A 92 3.97 10.54 1.75
CA PHE A 92 4.48 11.17 2.97
C PHE A 92 5.76 12.02 2.78
N PRO A 93 6.80 11.57 2.05
CA PRO A 93 7.98 12.37 1.78
C PRO A 93 7.70 13.62 0.92
N LEU A 94 6.70 13.57 0.04
CA LEU A 94 6.30 14.71 -0.79
C LEU A 94 5.74 15.83 0.08
N ARG A 95 4.82 15.51 0.99
CA ARG A 95 4.24 16.46 1.95
C ARG A 95 5.28 17.11 2.86
N ARG A 96 6.33 16.38 3.24
CA ARG A 96 7.43 16.95 4.04
C ARG A 96 8.28 17.96 3.25
N LYS A 97 8.42 17.77 1.94
CA LYS A 97 9.21 18.69 1.09
C LYS A 97 8.51 20.02 0.86
N THR A 98 7.20 20.05 0.84
CA THR A 98 6.41 21.29 0.64
C THR A 98 6.38 22.22 1.87
N GLY A 99 6.90 21.77 3.01
CA GLY A 99 6.93 22.58 4.24
C GLY A 99 5.58 22.77 4.91
N ASP A 100 4.54 22.13 4.39
CA ASP A 100 3.16 22.25 4.88
C ASP A 100 2.88 21.48 6.18
N GLU A 101 3.90 20.84 6.75
CA GLU A 101 3.74 20.09 7.99
C GLU A 101 4.03 21.01 9.18
N PRO A 102 3.00 21.36 9.99
CA PRO A 102 3.22 22.16 11.18
C PRO A 102 4.14 21.43 12.17
N PRO A 103 4.84 22.17 13.06
CA PRO A 103 5.65 21.55 14.11
C PRO A 103 4.81 20.53 14.87
N ARG A 104 5.28 19.29 14.95
CA ARG A 104 4.54 18.20 15.58
C ARG A 104 4.52 18.38 17.09
N LYS A 105 3.35 18.57 17.65
CA LYS A 105 3.12 18.58 19.10
C LYS A 105 3.05 17.16 19.70
N THR A 106 2.89 16.15 18.87
CA THR A 106 2.74 14.74 19.28
C THR A 106 3.65 13.85 18.46
N ALA A 107 4.08 12.73 19.04
CA ALA A 107 4.90 11.75 18.38
C ALA A 107 4.29 11.28 17.05
N PRO A 108 5.08 11.18 15.98
CA PRO A 108 4.61 10.64 14.71
C PRO A 108 4.00 9.25 14.89
N ARG A 109 2.81 9.03 14.33
CA ARG A 109 2.11 7.73 14.42
C ARG A 109 2.86 6.55 13.82
N VAL A 110 3.91 6.82 13.04
CA VAL A 110 4.76 5.77 12.44
C VAL A 110 5.77 5.19 13.43
N LEU A 111 6.06 5.87 14.53
CA LEU A 111 6.98 5.35 15.55
C LEU A 111 6.39 4.09 16.19
N ASN A 112 7.25 3.12 16.48
CA ASN A 112 6.89 1.78 16.98
C ASN A 112 5.95 0.97 16.06
N THR A 113 5.83 1.30 14.77
CA THR A 113 5.01 0.54 13.83
C THR A 113 5.75 -0.56 13.09
N CYS A 114 7.08 -0.51 13.07
CA CYS A 114 7.93 -1.55 12.49
C CYS A 114 9.31 -1.53 13.17
N HIS A 115 10.09 -2.58 12.94
CA HIS A 115 11.42 -2.75 13.53
C HIS A 115 12.34 -1.54 13.32
N ALA A 116 12.34 -0.94 12.13
CA ALA A 116 13.18 0.22 11.84
C ALA A 116 12.78 1.49 12.58
N LEU A 117 11.50 1.62 12.95
CA LEU A 117 10.95 2.79 13.63
C LEU A 117 10.74 2.57 15.14
N ASP A 118 11.48 1.62 15.70
CA ASP A 118 11.61 1.46 17.14
C ASP A 118 12.15 2.77 17.75
N ARG A 119 11.43 3.31 18.75
CA ARG A 119 11.78 4.59 19.40
C ARG A 119 13.12 4.53 20.11
N SER A 120 13.59 3.36 20.51
CA SER A 120 14.93 3.15 21.07
C SER A 120 16.01 2.82 20.02
N GLY A 121 15.60 2.74 18.76
CA GLY A 121 16.47 2.35 17.65
C GLY A 121 17.26 3.49 16.99
N PRO A 122 18.31 3.14 16.23
CA PRO A 122 19.22 4.12 15.62
C PRO A 122 18.54 5.02 14.58
N VAL A 123 17.55 4.51 13.86
CA VAL A 123 16.80 5.30 12.85
C VAL A 123 16.01 6.41 13.52
N VAL A 124 15.34 6.12 14.64
CA VAL A 124 14.59 7.14 15.38
C VAL A 124 15.55 8.14 16.02
N LYS A 125 16.65 7.68 16.60
CA LYS A 125 17.70 8.58 17.15
C LYS A 125 18.21 9.56 16.10
N GLN A 126 18.40 9.13 14.85
CA GLN A 126 18.93 9.96 13.77
C GLN A 126 17.88 10.90 13.16
N HIS A 127 16.67 10.41 12.90
CA HIS A 127 15.67 11.12 12.09
C HIS A 127 14.52 11.76 12.89
N TYR A 128 14.37 11.36 14.16
CA TYR A 128 13.33 11.83 15.09
C TYR A 128 13.88 11.99 16.51
N PRO A 129 15.03 12.70 16.69
CA PRO A 129 15.75 12.75 17.96
C PRO A 129 14.88 13.23 19.13
N GLU A 130 13.91 14.10 18.87
CA GLU A 130 12.96 14.61 19.86
C GLU A 130 11.99 13.54 20.40
N TRP A 131 11.90 12.39 19.73
CA TRP A 131 11.03 11.28 20.09
C TRP A 131 11.79 10.00 20.43
N TYR A 132 13.13 10.09 20.44
CA TYR A 132 13.99 8.96 20.81
C TYR A 132 13.87 8.67 22.30
N LEU A 133 13.84 7.40 22.64
CA LEU A 133 13.89 6.91 24.02
C LEU A 133 15.20 6.13 24.23
N GLU A 134 15.88 6.37 25.34
CA GLU A 134 17.01 5.50 25.70
C GLU A 134 16.52 4.07 25.98
N PRO A 135 17.29 3.03 25.58
CA PRO A 135 16.92 1.65 25.86
C PRO A 135 16.69 1.42 27.36
N GLY A 136 15.50 0.90 27.71
CA GLY A 136 15.12 0.63 29.11
C GLY A 136 14.49 1.82 29.85
N SER A 137 14.21 2.95 29.18
CA SER A 137 13.34 3.99 29.72
C SER A 137 11.90 3.60 29.50
N ASP A 138 11.14 3.38 30.58
CA ASP A 138 9.67 3.24 30.52
C ASP A 138 9.03 4.58 30.12
N GLU A 139 7.92 4.53 29.35
CA GLU A 139 7.11 5.70 29.01
C GLU A 139 6.48 6.34 30.25
#